data_886b0d4bed2adfbeade2472102a349df
#
_entry.id   886b0d4bed2adfbeade2472102a349df
#
_cell.length_a   1.000
_cell.length_b   1.000
_cell.length_c   1.000
_cell.angle_alpha   90.00
_cell.angle_beta   90.00
_cell.angle_gamma   90.00
#
_symmetry.space_group_name_H-M   'P 1'
#
loop_
_entity.id
_entity.type
_entity.pdbx_description
1 polymer ?
#
loop_
_entity_poly.entity_id
_entity_poly.type
_entity_poly.pdbx_seq_one_letter_code
_entity_poly.pdbx_strand_id
1 'polypeptide(L)'
;MEQVLYLGEGIEGVITGKVVTIERHPDSDHLWVCQMDLGKGDTVQILTGAQNVHQGDVVPVAQVGSHLPNGMELKPVKMRGLDSNGMLCSAGELGIDAKLLLPEQRDGIFILPADTPIGADIKAVLGLDDVVLDIDLTANRGDCFNMLGLARECAAVLGTKLTLPDYAPESGEGTPASDRATVDIVATDVCSRFGLRMIENLEIKESPEWMQKLLRAVNIRPINNVVDVTNYVMMELGQPMHAYDYDKVAGHHWVVRRAHEGEHLKTLDGQDRALSPEMIVIGDE
;
A
#
# COMPACT_ATOMS: atom_id res chain seq x y z
N MET A 1 18.50 -15.79 -3.02
CA MET A 1 17.54 -15.48 -1.94
C MET A 1 18.33 -14.94 -0.79
N GLU A 2 18.12 -13.72 -0.44
CA GLU A 2 18.88 -13.01 0.59
C GLU A 2 18.20 -13.18 1.95
N GLN A 3 16.87 -13.05 1.98
CA GLN A 3 16.09 -13.17 3.20
C GLN A 3 14.70 -13.76 2.94
N VAL A 4 14.14 -14.43 3.95
CA VAL A 4 12.73 -14.83 4.03
C VAL A 4 12.09 -14.01 5.14
N LEU A 5 11.08 -13.22 4.80
CA LEU A 5 10.37 -12.35 5.73
C LEU A 5 8.98 -12.92 6.01
N TYR A 6 8.69 -13.20 7.26
CA TYR A 6 7.35 -13.56 7.73
C TYR A 6 6.68 -12.28 8.23
N LEU A 7 5.72 -11.73 7.48
CA LEU A 7 5.18 -10.39 7.72
C LEU A 7 4.52 -10.22 9.09
N GLY A 8 3.90 -11.25 9.61
CA GLY A 8 3.26 -11.25 10.94
C GLY A 8 4.08 -11.90 12.04
N GLU A 9 5.41 -12.00 11.87
CA GLU A 9 6.27 -12.58 12.90
C GLU A 9 6.16 -11.81 14.23
N GLY A 10 5.98 -12.53 15.32
CA GLY A 10 5.80 -11.95 16.65
C GLY A 10 4.41 -11.43 16.97
N ILE A 11 3.43 -11.50 16.04
CA ILE A 11 2.04 -11.14 16.32
C ILE A 11 1.27 -12.42 16.70
N GLU A 12 0.80 -12.50 17.93
CA GLU A 12 -0.04 -13.59 18.41
C GLU A 12 -1.19 -13.06 19.27
N GLY A 13 -2.40 -13.59 19.07
CA GLY A 13 -3.57 -13.26 19.89
C GLY A 13 -4.15 -11.86 19.66
N VAL A 14 -3.76 -11.16 18.60
CA VAL A 14 -4.32 -9.87 18.20
C VAL A 14 -5.49 -10.09 17.26
N ILE A 15 -6.65 -9.55 17.61
CA ILE A 15 -7.89 -9.69 16.82
C ILE A 15 -8.51 -8.31 16.54
N THR A 16 -9.46 -8.28 15.64
CA THR A 16 -10.27 -7.08 15.40
C THR A 16 -11.33 -6.91 16.50
N GLY A 17 -11.55 -5.70 16.94
CA GLY A 17 -12.59 -5.36 17.91
C GLY A 17 -13.29 -4.06 17.56
N LYS A 18 -14.56 -3.94 17.93
CA LYS A 18 -15.36 -2.74 17.74
C LYS A 18 -15.52 -1.97 19.03
N VAL A 19 -15.34 -0.67 18.98
CA VAL A 19 -15.61 0.24 20.12
C VAL A 19 -17.13 0.39 20.28
N VAL A 20 -17.70 -0.22 21.30
CA VAL A 20 -19.14 -0.13 21.61
C VAL A 20 -19.45 1.18 22.33
N THR A 21 -18.68 1.49 23.37
CA THR A 21 -18.75 2.77 24.07
C THR A 21 -17.35 3.28 24.38
N ILE A 22 -17.22 4.60 24.45
CA ILE A 22 -15.99 5.28 24.85
C ILE A 22 -16.35 6.44 25.77
N GLU A 23 -15.76 6.46 26.96
CA GLU A 23 -16.03 7.47 27.98
C GLU A 23 -14.72 7.99 28.59
N ARG A 24 -14.71 9.22 29.08
CA ARG A 24 -13.56 9.76 29.81
C ARG A 24 -13.33 9.00 31.10
N HIS A 25 -12.06 8.72 31.40
CA HIS A 25 -11.69 8.14 32.67
C HIS A 25 -12.00 9.13 33.82
N PRO A 26 -12.69 8.71 34.90
CA PRO A 26 -13.12 9.64 35.96
C PRO A 26 -11.98 10.38 36.67
N ASP A 27 -10.80 9.76 36.74
CA ASP A 27 -9.62 10.30 37.44
C ASP A 27 -8.47 10.63 36.47
N SER A 28 -8.75 10.88 35.16
CA SER A 28 -7.71 11.20 34.18
C SER A 28 -8.23 12.02 33.00
N ASP A 29 -7.53 13.11 32.71
CA ASP A 29 -7.81 13.98 31.56
C ASP A 29 -7.31 13.39 30.20
N HIS A 30 -6.50 12.34 30.26
CA HIS A 30 -5.83 11.78 29.06
C HIS A 30 -6.24 10.36 28.72
N LEU A 31 -6.96 9.66 29.63
CA LEU A 31 -7.38 8.29 29.41
C LEU A 31 -8.85 8.20 29.01
N TRP A 32 -9.10 7.25 28.11
CA TRP A 32 -10.43 6.80 27.72
C TRP A 32 -10.67 5.38 28.23
N VAL A 33 -11.91 5.12 28.63
CA VAL A 33 -12.43 3.80 28.97
C VAL A 33 -13.29 3.32 27.82
N CYS A 34 -12.85 2.30 27.13
CA CYS A 34 -13.54 1.70 25.99
C CYS A 34 -14.18 0.37 26.40
N GLN A 35 -15.43 0.14 25.99
CA GLN A 35 -16.04 -1.19 26.00
C GLN A 35 -15.93 -1.76 24.58
N MET A 36 -15.21 -2.86 24.45
CA MET A 36 -14.88 -3.46 23.17
C MET A 36 -15.71 -4.71 22.92
N ASP A 37 -16.38 -4.78 21.76
CA ASP A 37 -16.92 -6.03 21.24
C ASP A 37 -15.82 -6.77 20.49
N LEU A 38 -15.51 -7.98 20.93
CA LEU A 38 -14.50 -8.87 20.33
C LEU A 38 -15.13 -10.07 19.63
N GLY A 39 -16.45 -10.02 19.35
CA GLY A 39 -17.18 -11.10 18.70
C GLY A 39 -17.49 -12.30 19.60
N LYS A 40 -17.34 -12.14 20.94
CA LYS A 40 -17.54 -13.24 21.93
C LYS A 40 -18.80 -13.08 22.79
N GLY A 41 -19.63 -12.07 22.48
CA GLY A 41 -20.90 -11.78 23.15
C GLY A 41 -20.79 -10.77 24.30
N ASP A 42 -19.81 -10.89 25.17
CA ASP A 42 -19.55 -9.92 26.25
C ASP A 42 -18.53 -8.87 25.79
N THR A 43 -18.71 -7.64 26.30
CA THR A 43 -17.72 -6.57 26.07
C THR A 43 -16.53 -6.69 26.99
N VAL A 44 -15.38 -6.26 26.50
CA VAL A 44 -14.12 -6.21 27.26
C VAL A 44 -13.73 -4.78 27.50
N GLN A 45 -13.47 -4.41 28.76
CA GLN A 45 -12.98 -3.08 29.12
C GLN A 45 -11.50 -2.94 28.80
N ILE A 46 -11.18 -1.93 27.99
CA ILE A 46 -9.80 -1.56 27.63
C ILE A 46 -9.64 -0.06 27.78
N LEU A 47 -8.55 0.37 28.42
CA LEU A 47 -8.18 1.76 28.58
C LEU A 47 -7.16 2.16 27.52
N THR A 48 -7.32 3.37 26.96
CA THR A 48 -6.37 3.92 25.99
C THR A 48 -6.09 5.40 26.24
N GLY A 49 -4.87 5.84 25.96
CA GLY A 49 -4.49 7.26 25.93
C GLY A 49 -4.65 7.89 24.54
N ALA A 50 -4.96 7.10 23.51
CA ALA A 50 -5.10 7.59 22.17
C ALA A 50 -6.33 8.51 22.01
N GLN A 51 -6.17 9.58 21.23
CA GLN A 51 -7.23 10.58 21.06
C GLN A 51 -7.99 10.44 19.72
N ASN A 52 -7.55 9.52 18.85
CA ASN A 52 -8.11 9.31 17.52
C ASN A 52 -9.15 8.17 17.45
N VAL A 53 -9.55 7.62 18.60
CA VAL A 53 -10.53 6.51 18.69
C VAL A 53 -11.91 7.07 19.03
N HIS A 54 -12.93 6.58 18.31
CA HIS A 54 -14.32 6.99 18.49
C HIS A 54 -15.24 5.77 18.65
N GLN A 55 -16.44 6.01 19.16
CA GLN A 55 -17.47 4.98 19.22
C GLN A 55 -17.83 4.51 17.79
N GLY A 56 -17.86 3.21 17.61
CA GLY A 56 -18.15 2.57 16.32
C GLY A 56 -16.92 2.17 15.53
N ASP A 57 -15.73 2.69 15.87
CA ASP A 57 -14.49 2.32 15.22
C ASP A 57 -14.17 0.83 15.37
N VAL A 58 -13.61 0.24 14.31
CA VAL A 58 -13.04 -1.09 14.33
C VAL A 58 -11.52 -0.95 14.38
N VAL A 59 -10.89 -1.63 15.35
CA VAL A 59 -9.46 -1.48 15.65
C VAL A 59 -8.81 -2.82 15.97
N PRO A 60 -7.47 -2.95 15.80
CA PRO A 60 -6.74 -4.11 16.31
C PRO A 60 -6.71 -4.11 17.83
N VAL A 61 -7.02 -5.25 18.44
CA VAL A 61 -7.05 -5.46 19.89
C VAL A 61 -6.13 -6.61 20.27
N ALA A 62 -5.07 -6.30 21.00
CA ALA A 62 -4.24 -7.30 21.65
C ALA A 62 -4.94 -7.72 22.96
N GLN A 63 -5.31 -9.00 23.03
CA GLN A 63 -5.93 -9.59 24.22
C GLN A 63 -4.88 -9.90 25.29
N VAL A 64 -5.30 -10.17 26.52
CA VAL A 64 -4.41 -10.69 27.56
C VAL A 64 -3.76 -11.99 27.09
N GLY A 65 -2.44 -12.09 27.19
CA GLY A 65 -1.63 -13.19 26.68
C GLY A 65 -1.18 -13.04 25.23
N SER A 66 -1.55 -11.96 24.54
CA SER A 66 -1.06 -11.65 23.19
C SER A 66 0.43 -11.30 23.21
N HIS A 67 1.09 -11.60 22.09
CA HIS A 67 2.46 -11.17 21.82
C HIS A 67 2.51 -10.16 20.67
N LEU A 68 3.41 -9.20 20.79
CA LEU A 68 3.65 -8.18 19.76
C LEU A 68 5.10 -8.24 19.26
N PRO A 69 5.38 -7.75 18.03
CA PRO A 69 6.70 -7.82 17.41
C PRO A 69 7.84 -7.21 18.22
N ASN A 70 7.53 -6.25 19.10
CA ASN A 70 8.50 -5.64 20.02
C ASN A 70 8.85 -6.51 21.24
N GLY A 71 8.36 -7.76 21.31
CA GLY A 71 8.56 -8.70 22.40
C GLY A 71 7.63 -8.48 23.59
N MET A 72 6.65 -7.57 23.49
CA MET A 72 5.68 -7.32 24.58
C MET A 72 4.68 -8.48 24.65
N GLU A 73 4.51 -9.01 25.88
CA GLU A 73 3.43 -9.92 26.25
C GLU A 73 2.36 -9.13 27.04
N LEU A 74 1.12 -9.15 26.57
CA LEU A 74 0.02 -8.40 27.19
C LEU A 74 -0.45 -9.07 28.48
N LYS A 75 -0.42 -8.29 29.57
CA LYS A 75 -0.95 -8.68 30.89
C LYS A 75 -2.07 -7.74 31.29
N PRO A 76 -3.01 -8.22 32.14
CA PRO A 76 -4.00 -7.30 32.71
C PRO A 76 -3.29 -6.17 33.45
N VAL A 77 -3.72 -4.95 33.22
CA VAL A 77 -3.12 -3.76 33.85
C VAL A 77 -4.20 -2.96 34.54
N LYS A 78 -3.88 -2.44 35.72
CA LYS A 78 -4.75 -1.49 36.44
C LYS A 78 -4.23 -0.07 36.24
N MET A 79 -5.03 0.77 35.57
CA MET A 79 -4.70 2.18 35.34
C MET A 79 -5.61 3.08 36.14
N ARG A 80 -5.04 3.83 37.10
CA ARG A 80 -5.77 4.75 37.99
C ARG A 80 -7.06 4.15 38.58
N GLY A 81 -6.99 2.90 39.04
CA GLY A 81 -8.10 2.22 39.71
C GLY A 81 -9.04 1.40 38.82
N LEU A 82 -9.00 1.56 37.51
CA LEU A 82 -9.78 0.76 36.56
C LEU A 82 -8.91 -0.31 35.85
N ASP A 83 -9.51 -1.47 35.62
CA ASP A 83 -8.83 -2.59 34.98
C ASP A 83 -8.87 -2.45 33.44
N SER A 84 -7.74 -2.68 32.79
CA SER A 84 -7.63 -2.80 31.34
C SER A 84 -7.25 -4.25 30.98
N ASN A 85 -8.13 -4.93 30.25
CA ASN A 85 -8.00 -6.34 29.88
C ASN A 85 -7.57 -6.53 28.42
N GLY A 86 -6.63 -5.71 27.97
CA GLY A 86 -6.09 -5.71 26.61
C GLY A 86 -5.53 -4.35 26.24
N MET A 87 -5.15 -4.22 24.98
CA MET A 87 -4.61 -2.99 24.42
C MET A 87 -5.13 -2.78 22.99
N LEU A 88 -5.51 -1.55 22.66
CA LEU A 88 -5.75 -1.14 21.28
C LEU A 88 -4.40 -0.88 20.64
N CYS A 89 -4.17 -1.40 19.43
CA CYS A 89 -2.86 -1.33 18.80
C CYS A 89 -2.79 -0.24 17.72
N SER A 90 -1.67 0.45 17.72
CA SER A 90 -1.22 1.26 16.58
C SER A 90 -0.62 0.37 15.49
N ALA A 91 -0.44 0.90 14.28
CA ALA A 91 0.24 0.18 13.21
C ALA A 91 1.70 -0.15 13.56
N GLY A 92 2.39 0.75 14.28
CA GLY A 92 3.76 0.52 14.74
C GLY A 92 3.90 -0.63 15.74
N GLU A 93 2.91 -0.84 16.63
CA GLU A 93 2.86 -1.98 17.53
C GLU A 93 2.64 -3.31 16.80
N LEU A 94 2.01 -3.27 15.62
CA LEU A 94 1.88 -4.42 14.72
C LEU A 94 3.10 -4.60 13.80
N GLY A 95 4.17 -3.81 13.98
CA GLY A 95 5.39 -3.91 13.17
C GLY A 95 5.27 -3.34 11.76
N ILE A 96 4.19 -2.60 11.47
CA ILE A 96 3.99 -1.99 10.14
C ILE A 96 4.84 -0.72 10.04
N ASP A 97 5.69 -0.62 9.02
CA ASP A 97 6.54 0.54 8.80
C ASP A 97 5.69 1.77 8.45
N ALA A 98 5.91 2.87 9.19
CA ALA A 98 5.18 4.13 9.00
C ALA A 98 5.26 4.69 7.56
N LYS A 99 6.31 4.37 6.80
CA LYS A 99 6.42 4.79 5.40
C LYS A 99 5.42 4.10 4.47
N LEU A 100 4.86 2.94 4.86
CA LEU A 100 3.83 2.21 4.13
C LEU A 100 2.41 2.69 4.45
N LEU A 101 2.28 3.61 5.39
CA LEU A 101 1.00 4.12 5.88
C LEU A 101 0.69 5.49 5.28
N LEU A 102 -0.59 5.75 5.11
CA LEU A 102 -1.08 7.11 4.85
C LEU A 102 -0.80 8.01 6.07
N PRO A 103 -0.65 9.33 5.88
CA PRO A 103 -0.31 10.24 6.97
C PRO A 103 -1.24 10.13 8.19
N GLU A 104 -2.54 9.95 7.96
CA GLU A 104 -3.59 9.80 8.98
C GLU A 104 -3.53 8.48 9.76
N GLN A 105 -2.84 7.47 9.22
CA GLN A 105 -2.69 6.14 9.83
C GLN A 105 -1.41 6.00 10.67
N ARG A 106 -0.53 7.01 10.65
CA ARG A 106 0.80 6.91 11.30
C ARG A 106 0.76 7.11 12.79
N ASP A 107 -0.19 7.93 13.25
CA ASP A 107 -0.29 8.33 14.64
C ASP A 107 -1.56 7.78 15.29
N GLY A 108 -1.43 7.35 16.55
CA GLY A 108 -2.55 6.81 17.32
C GLY A 108 -2.89 5.35 17.01
N ILE A 109 -4.10 4.96 17.36
CA ILE A 109 -4.60 3.60 17.09
C ILE A 109 -4.90 3.42 15.61
N PHE A 110 -4.60 2.23 15.09
CA PHE A 110 -4.85 1.89 13.70
C PHE A 110 -6.34 1.62 13.46
N ILE A 111 -7.03 2.57 12.81
CA ILE A 111 -8.45 2.45 12.50
C ILE A 111 -8.63 1.61 11.25
N LEU A 112 -9.43 0.55 11.34
CA LEU A 112 -9.73 -0.36 10.24
C LEU A 112 -11.03 0.07 9.52
N PRO A 113 -11.27 -0.39 8.28
CA PRO A 113 -12.54 -0.20 7.59
C PRO A 113 -13.73 -0.66 8.45
N ALA A 114 -14.83 0.08 8.42
CA ALA A 114 -15.99 -0.17 9.29
C ALA A 114 -16.69 -1.52 9.05
N ASP A 115 -16.52 -2.11 7.88
CA ASP A 115 -17.04 -3.41 7.48
C ASP A 115 -16.10 -4.59 7.81
N THR A 116 -14.96 -4.32 8.45
CA THR A 116 -14.03 -5.37 8.89
C THR A 116 -14.72 -6.34 9.86
N PRO A 117 -14.65 -7.67 9.63
CA PRO A 117 -15.24 -8.66 10.52
C PRO A 117 -14.69 -8.54 11.94
N ILE A 118 -15.56 -8.57 12.94
CA ILE A 118 -15.19 -8.48 14.36
C ILE A 118 -14.73 -9.86 14.87
N GLY A 119 -13.66 -9.87 15.68
CA GLY A 119 -13.07 -11.09 16.24
C GLY A 119 -12.18 -11.85 15.25
N ALA A 120 -11.89 -11.29 14.07
CA ALA A 120 -11.00 -11.89 13.08
C ALA A 120 -9.52 -11.73 13.49
N ASP A 121 -8.66 -12.67 13.11
CA ASP A 121 -7.21 -12.54 13.28
C ASP A 121 -6.68 -11.36 12.50
N ILE A 122 -5.95 -10.48 13.17
CA ILE A 122 -5.44 -9.26 12.55
C ILE A 122 -4.46 -9.55 11.41
N LYS A 123 -3.71 -10.65 11.48
CA LYS A 123 -2.78 -11.03 10.41
C LYS A 123 -3.53 -11.31 9.10
N ALA A 124 -4.60 -12.07 9.17
CA ALA A 124 -5.43 -12.35 7.98
C ALA A 124 -6.11 -11.08 7.44
N VAL A 125 -6.60 -10.22 8.34
CA VAL A 125 -7.24 -8.95 7.96
C VAL A 125 -6.26 -8.02 7.23
N LEU A 126 -5.04 -7.90 7.72
CA LEU A 126 -4.03 -7.00 7.15
C LEU A 126 -3.13 -7.67 6.08
N GLY A 127 -3.29 -8.98 5.83
CA GLY A 127 -2.41 -9.73 4.92
C GLY A 127 -1.00 -9.90 5.48
N LEU A 128 -0.88 -10.00 6.80
CA LEU A 128 0.39 -10.24 7.50
C LEU A 128 0.66 -11.74 7.72
N ASP A 129 -0.22 -12.62 7.27
CA ASP A 129 -0.07 -14.08 7.24
C ASP A 129 0.67 -14.58 5.99
N ASP A 130 1.39 -13.68 5.33
CA ASP A 130 2.13 -13.93 4.10
C ASP A 130 3.65 -13.98 4.34
N VAL A 131 4.35 -14.54 3.36
CA VAL A 131 5.82 -14.69 3.35
C VAL A 131 6.40 -13.99 2.14
N VAL A 132 7.33 -13.08 2.37
CA VAL A 132 8.05 -12.37 1.32
C VAL A 132 9.44 -12.98 1.16
N LEU A 133 9.79 -13.30 -0.08
CA LEU A 133 11.14 -13.73 -0.44
C LEU A 133 11.91 -12.54 -0.98
N ASP A 134 12.94 -12.12 -0.28
CA ASP A 134 13.90 -11.13 -0.77
C ASP A 134 14.94 -11.82 -1.65
N ILE A 135 15.00 -11.40 -2.92
CA ILE A 135 15.80 -12.07 -3.95
C ILE A 135 16.84 -11.09 -4.47
N ASP A 136 18.10 -11.35 -4.16
CA ASP A 136 19.22 -10.65 -4.76
C ASP A 136 19.39 -11.10 -6.22
N LEU A 137 19.38 -10.14 -7.14
CA LEU A 137 19.54 -10.37 -8.57
C LEU A 137 20.88 -9.82 -9.04
N THR A 138 21.60 -10.64 -9.80
CA THR A 138 22.84 -10.20 -10.44
C THR A 138 22.57 -9.16 -11.54
N ALA A 139 23.53 -8.28 -11.81
CA ALA A 139 23.37 -7.16 -12.74
C ALA A 139 22.97 -7.54 -14.18
N ASN A 140 23.19 -8.79 -14.57
CA ASN A 140 22.83 -9.34 -15.90
C ASN A 140 21.43 -9.97 -15.95
N ARG A 141 20.65 -9.91 -14.87
CA ARG A 141 19.31 -10.54 -14.76
C ARG A 141 18.19 -9.51 -14.59
N GLY A 142 18.26 -8.42 -15.35
CA GLY A 142 17.19 -7.41 -15.37
C GLY A 142 15.82 -7.95 -15.77
N ASP A 143 15.76 -9.07 -16.49
CA ASP A 143 14.54 -9.81 -16.82
C ASP A 143 13.78 -10.34 -15.59
N CYS A 144 14.46 -10.49 -14.45
CA CYS A 144 13.90 -11.01 -13.21
C CYS A 144 13.44 -9.92 -12.21
N PHE A 145 13.53 -8.63 -12.54
CA PHE A 145 13.02 -7.54 -11.70
C PHE A 145 11.48 -7.41 -11.70
N ASN A 146 10.79 -8.55 -11.85
CA ASN A 146 9.33 -8.63 -11.81
C ASN A 146 8.88 -10.07 -11.53
N MET A 147 7.61 -10.21 -11.09
CA MET A 147 7.06 -11.51 -10.72
C MET A 147 7.02 -12.49 -11.89
N LEU A 148 6.68 -12.02 -13.09
CA LEU A 148 6.63 -12.88 -14.28
C LEU A 148 8.01 -13.40 -14.67
N GLY A 149 9.05 -12.55 -14.60
CA GLY A 149 10.44 -12.95 -14.85
C GLY A 149 10.92 -14.01 -13.86
N LEU A 150 10.69 -13.79 -12.58
CA LEU A 150 11.01 -14.77 -11.53
C LEU A 150 10.23 -16.08 -11.72
N ALA A 151 8.94 -16.00 -12.05
CA ALA A 151 8.13 -17.19 -12.30
C ALA A 151 8.65 -18.02 -13.49
N ARG A 152 9.16 -17.36 -14.54
CA ARG A 152 9.82 -18.05 -15.67
C ARG A 152 11.07 -18.80 -15.23
N GLU A 153 11.91 -18.17 -14.41
CA GLU A 153 13.10 -18.82 -13.88
C GLU A 153 12.75 -20.00 -12.97
N CYS A 154 11.80 -19.81 -12.06
CA CYS A 154 11.33 -20.90 -11.20
C CYS A 154 10.79 -22.07 -12.04
N ALA A 155 10.01 -21.80 -13.06
CA ALA A 155 9.47 -22.84 -13.94
C ALA A 155 10.59 -23.59 -14.69
N ALA A 156 11.62 -22.87 -15.15
CA ALA A 156 12.76 -23.47 -15.83
C ALA A 156 13.58 -24.38 -14.88
N VAL A 157 13.89 -23.89 -13.69
CA VAL A 157 14.66 -24.64 -12.67
C VAL A 157 13.92 -25.87 -12.16
N LEU A 158 12.60 -25.74 -11.94
CA LEU A 158 11.77 -26.83 -11.41
C LEU A 158 11.27 -27.80 -12.50
N GLY A 159 11.54 -27.51 -13.79
CA GLY A 159 11.05 -28.32 -14.90
C GLY A 159 9.53 -28.33 -15.04
N THR A 160 8.86 -27.26 -14.60
CA THR A 160 7.40 -27.13 -14.61
C THR A 160 6.93 -26.12 -15.67
N LYS A 161 5.63 -26.08 -15.93
CA LYS A 161 5.04 -25.10 -16.87
C LYS A 161 4.62 -23.84 -16.13
N LEU A 162 4.91 -22.69 -16.73
CA LEU A 162 4.37 -21.41 -16.29
C LEU A 162 2.89 -21.29 -16.70
N THR A 163 2.02 -20.95 -15.76
CA THR A 163 0.63 -20.56 -16.03
C THR A 163 0.55 -19.04 -16.01
N LEU A 164 0.25 -18.43 -17.15
CA LEU A 164 0.06 -17.00 -17.24
C LEU A 164 -1.37 -16.63 -16.82
N PRO A 165 -1.58 -15.52 -16.11
CA PRO A 165 -2.89 -14.91 -15.99
C PRO A 165 -3.47 -14.57 -17.38
N ASP A 166 -4.78 -14.52 -17.47
CA ASP A 166 -5.45 -14.05 -18.68
C ASP A 166 -5.35 -12.52 -18.76
N TYR A 167 -4.49 -12.07 -19.65
CA TYR A 167 -4.29 -10.64 -19.94
C TYR A 167 -5.09 -10.18 -21.16
N ALA A 168 -6.16 -10.88 -21.54
CA ALA A 168 -6.93 -10.50 -22.71
C ALA A 168 -7.35 -9.03 -22.61
N PRO A 169 -6.85 -8.15 -23.48
CA PRO A 169 -7.25 -6.76 -23.46
C PRO A 169 -8.71 -6.66 -23.88
N GLU A 170 -9.53 -6.06 -23.07
CA GLU A 170 -10.84 -5.62 -23.54
C GLU A 170 -10.63 -4.66 -24.73
N SER A 171 -11.37 -4.88 -25.80
CA SER A 171 -11.39 -3.97 -26.94
C SER A 171 -11.90 -2.61 -26.42
N GLY A 172 -11.12 -1.54 -26.65
CA GLY A 172 -11.57 -0.20 -26.31
C GLY A 172 -12.86 0.14 -27.04
N GLU A 173 -13.78 0.78 -26.33
CA GLU A 173 -15.01 1.34 -26.92
C GLU A 173 -14.85 2.85 -27.11
N GLY A 174 -15.64 3.42 -28.02
CA GLY A 174 -15.69 4.87 -28.22
C GLY A 174 -14.74 5.39 -29.30
N THR A 175 -14.37 6.67 -29.17
CA THR A 175 -13.48 7.36 -30.14
C THR A 175 -12.07 6.81 -30.03
N PRO A 176 -11.39 6.52 -31.17
CA PRO A 176 -10.00 6.10 -31.14
C PRO A 176 -9.10 7.07 -30.40
N ALA A 177 -8.14 6.57 -29.61
CA ALA A 177 -7.22 7.41 -28.87
C ALA A 177 -6.39 8.33 -29.80
N SER A 178 -6.10 7.89 -31.03
CA SER A 178 -5.40 8.66 -32.06
C SER A 178 -6.12 9.94 -32.51
N ASP A 179 -7.43 10.00 -32.32
CA ASP A 179 -8.23 11.19 -32.69
C ASP A 179 -8.26 12.23 -31.55
N ARG A 180 -7.73 11.87 -30.40
CA ARG A 180 -7.81 12.66 -29.16
C ARG A 180 -6.45 13.03 -28.58
N ALA A 181 -5.43 12.23 -28.86
CA ALA A 181 -4.09 12.42 -28.32
C ALA A 181 -3.04 12.13 -29.39
N THR A 182 -2.00 12.94 -29.41
CA THR A 182 -0.87 12.78 -30.32
C THR A 182 0.43 12.59 -29.55
N VAL A 183 1.39 11.90 -30.17
CA VAL A 183 2.71 11.64 -29.60
C VAL A 183 3.78 11.88 -30.65
N ASP A 184 4.77 12.71 -30.32
CA ASP A 184 5.99 12.85 -31.08
C ASP A 184 7.18 12.27 -30.30
N ILE A 185 7.94 11.41 -30.96
CA ILE A 185 9.20 10.88 -30.41
C ILE A 185 10.35 11.61 -31.14
N VAL A 186 10.88 12.64 -30.51
CA VAL A 186 12.03 13.42 -31.02
C VAL A 186 13.35 12.71 -30.72
N ALA A 187 13.46 12.12 -29.53
CA ALA A 187 14.65 11.38 -29.07
C ALA A 187 14.61 9.92 -29.58
N THR A 188 14.61 9.71 -30.88
CA THR A 188 14.46 8.39 -31.52
C THR A 188 15.62 7.43 -31.29
N ASP A 189 16.78 7.94 -30.90
CA ASP A 189 17.98 7.15 -30.58
C ASP A 189 17.85 6.42 -29.23
N VAL A 190 17.01 6.90 -28.33
CA VAL A 190 16.83 6.33 -26.99
C VAL A 190 15.39 5.86 -26.71
N CYS A 191 14.41 6.35 -27.45
CA CYS A 191 13.02 5.93 -27.38
C CYS A 191 12.54 5.44 -28.74
N SER A 192 12.44 4.14 -28.92
CA SER A 192 11.96 3.53 -30.17
C SER A 192 10.44 3.42 -30.24
N ARG A 193 9.75 3.47 -29.10
CA ARG A 193 8.28 3.35 -29.02
C ARG A 193 7.76 4.02 -27.75
N PHE A 194 6.69 4.78 -27.90
CA PHE A 194 5.90 5.34 -26.80
C PHE A 194 4.42 5.08 -27.05
N GLY A 195 3.73 4.52 -26.09
CA GLY A 195 2.31 4.16 -26.22
C GLY A 195 1.48 4.88 -25.19
N LEU A 196 0.35 5.41 -25.60
CA LEU A 196 -0.69 5.98 -24.76
C LEU A 196 -1.96 5.14 -24.83
N ARG A 197 -2.65 5.06 -23.70
CA ARG A 197 -4.01 4.52 -23.62
C ARG A 197 -4.89 5.52 -22.87
N MET A 198 -6.07 5.81 -23.43
CA MET A 198 -7.07 6.64 -22.76
C MET A 198 -7.97 5.77 -21.89
N ILE A 199 -8.25 6.27 -20.70
CA ILE A 199 -9.21 5.69 -19.77
C ILE A 199 -10.15 6.81 -19.37
N GLU A 200 -11.45 6.60 -19.58
CA GLU A 200 -12.50 7.59 -19.31
C GLU A 200 -13.35 7.17 -18.10
N ASN A 201 -14.08 8.15 -17.55
CA ASN A 201 -15.00 7.94 -16.42
C ASN A 201 -14.30 7.32 -15.20
N LEU A 202 -13.04 7.69 -14.97
CA LEU A 202 -12.25 7.20 -13.87
C LEU A 202 -12.56 8.02 -12.60
N GLU A 203 -12.97 7.32 -11.55
CA GLU A 203 -13.08 7.89 -10.21
C GLU A 203 -11.80 7.58 -9.43
N ILE A 204 -11.11 8.61 -8.93
CA ILE A 204 -9.94 8.43 -8.05
C ILE A 204 -10.44 8.03 -6.67
N LYS A 205 -10.03 6.85 -6.22
CA LYS A 205 -10.39 6.29 -4.91
C LYS A 205 -9.31 5.36 -4.40
N GLU A 206 -9.48 4.84 -3.20
CA GLU A 206 -8.62 3.81 -2.66
C GLU A 206 -8.63 2.54 -3.54
N SER A 207 -7.47 1.93 -3.64
CA SER A 207 -7.32 0.65 -4.35
C SER A 207 -8.05 -0.48 -3.61
N PRO A 208 -8.48 -1.53 -4.31
CA PRO A 208 -9.00 -2.73 -3.66
C PRO A 208 -7.99 -3.28 -2.64
N GLU A 209 -8.50 -3.78 -1.52
CA GLU A 209 -7.67 -4.22 -0.39
C GLU A 209 -6.63 -5.29 -0.78
N TRP A 210 -7.00 -6.22 -1.67
CA TRP A 210 -6.07 -7.24 -2.15
C TRP A 210 -4.83 -6.64 -2.85
N MET A 211 -5.01 -5.56 -3.62
CA MET A 211 -3.91 -4.85 -4.29
C MET A 211 -3.05 -4.10 -3.28
N GLN A 212 -3.68 -3.43 -2.31
CA GLN A 212 -2.95 -2.73 -1.25
C GLN A 212 -2.08 -3.69 -0.43
N LYS A 213 -2.59 -4.88 -0.08
CA LYS A 213 -1.83 -5.92 0.63
C LYS A 213 -0.59 -6.35 -0.16
N LEU A 214 -0.76 -6.66 -1.45
CA LEU A 214 0.35 -7.08 -2.31
C LEU A 214 1.41 -5.97 -2.47
N LEU A 215 0.99 -4.72 -2.64
CA LEU A 215 1.92 -3.60 -2.73
C LEU A 215 2.70 -3.39 -1.41
N ARG A 216 2.01 -3.46 -0.26
CA ARG A 216 2.69 -3.36 1.04
C ARG A 216 3.69 -4.50 1.24
N ALA A 217 3.35 -5.72 0.82
CA ALA A 217 4.23 -6.88 0.91
C ALA A 217 5.55 -6.67 0.16
N VAL A 218 5.53 -5.96 -0.96
CA VAL A 218 6.74 -5.58 -1.73
C VAL A 218 7.26 -4.19 -1.38
N ASN A 219 6.93 -3.66 -0.20
CA ASN A 219 7.42 -2.40 0.34
C ASN A 219 7.02 -1.15 -0.49
N ILE A 220 5.90 -1.21 -1.18
CA ILE A 220 5.30 -0.08 -1.91
C ILE A 220 4.09 0.42 -1.14
N ARG A 221 4.08 1.74 -0.83
CA ARG A 221 2.93 2.37 -0.16
C ARG A 221 1.77 2.56 -1.15
N PRO A 222 0.57 2.03 -0.86
CA PRO A 222 -0.63 2.35 -1.62
C PRO A 222 -0.97 3.85 -1.53
N ILE A 223 -1.46 4.42 -2.62
CA ILE A 223 -1.81 5.85 -2.73
C ILE A 223 -3.26 6.01 -3.20
N ASN A 224 -3.56 5.52 -4.39
CA ASN A 224 -4.89 5.49 -4.97
C ASN A 224 -4.92 4.50 -6.14
N ASN A 225 -6.11 4.16 -6.60
CA ASN A 225 -6.32 3.13 -7.64
C ASN A 225 -5.55 3.38 -8.95
N VAL A 226 -5.26 4.62 -9.31
CA VAL A 226 -4.50 4.93 -10.54
C VAL A 226 -3.02 4.63 -10.34
N VAL A 227 -2.43 5.20 -9.31
CA VAL A 227 -1.00 5.03 -9.00
C VAL A 227 -0.69 3.57 -8.65
N ASP A 228 -1.55 2.95 -7.88
CA ASP A 228 -1.35 1.58 -7.40
C ASP A 228 -1.42 0.56 -8.54
N VAL A 229 -2.33 0.75 -9.52
CA VAL A 229 -2.35 -0.09 -10.74
C VAL A 229 -1.04 0.02 -11.51
N THR A 230 -0.46 1.23 -11.66
CA THR A 230 0.82 1.39 -12.35
C THR A 230 1.96 0.68 -11.60
N ASN A 231 1.98 0.78 -10.27
CA ASN A 231 2.96 0.08 -9.44
C ASN A 231 2.76 -1.44 -9.47
N TYR A 232 1.51 -1.91 -9.40
CA TYR A 232 1.18 -3.33 -9.48
C TYR A 232 1.67 -3.95 -10.80
N VAL A 233 1.34 -3.32 -11.94
CA VAL A 233 1.77 -3.79 -13.27
C VAL A 233 3.29 -3.76 -13.39
N MET A 234 3.96 -2.74 -12.86
CA MET A 234 5.42 -2.68 -12.84
C MET A 234 6.02 -3.87 -12.06
N MET A 235 5.49 -4.19 -10.89
CA MET A 235 5.96 -5.34 -10.09
C MET A 235 5.62 -6.68 -10.72
N GLU A 236 4.48 -6.81 -11.36
CA GLU A 236 4.05 -8.05 -11.99
C GLU A 236 4.78 -8.32 -13.30
N LEU A 237 4.88 -7.33 -14.20
CA LEU A 237 5.35 -7.47 -15.57
C LEU A 237 6.71 -6.83 -15.87
N GLY A 238 7.22 -5.99 -14.95
CA GLY A 238 8.46 -5.24 -15.16
C GLY A 238 8.31 -4.03 -16.07
N GLN A 239 7.07 -3.56 -16.32
CA GLN A 239 6.81 -2.42 -17.17
C GLN A 239 6.43 -1.19 -16.35
N PRO A 240 7.33 -0.21 -16.17
CA PRO A 240 7.00 1.08 -15.58
C PRO A 240 5.96 1.82 -16.42
N MET A 241 5.00 2.45 -15.76
CA MET A 241 3.96 3.25 -16.40
C MET A 241 3.80 4.58 -15.67
N HIS A 242 3.25 5.58 -16.37
CA HIS A 242 2.87 6.85 -15.79
C HIS A 242 1.43 7.19 -16.19
N ALA A 243 0.68 7.81 -15.28
CA ALA A 243 -0.66 8.29 -15.53
C ALA A 243 -0.66 9.82 -15.62
N TYR A 244 -1.33 10.36 -16.63
CA TYR A 244 -1.48 11.77 -16.87
C TYR A 244 -2.94 12.17 -16.76
N ASP A 245 -3.21 13.31 -16.15
CA ASP A 245 -4.51 13.95 -16.21
C ASP A 245 -4.64 14.60 -17.60
N TYR A 246 -5.50 14.03 -18.43
CA TYR A 246 -5.67 14.43 -19.82
C TYR A 246 -5.97 15.93 -19.98
N ASP A 247 -6.80 16.48 -19.10
CA ASP A 247 -7.23 17.89 -19.17
C ASP A 247 -6.11 18.88 -18.81
N LYS A 248 -5.01 18.37 -18.22
CA LYS A 248 -3.83 19.17 -17.87
C LYS A 248 -2.72 19.11 -18.90
N VAL A 249 -2.85 18.27 -19.92
CA VAL A 249 -1.83 18.15 -20.99
C VAL A 249 -2.15 19.16 -22.08
N ALA A 250 -1.23 20.09 -22.32
CA ALA A 250 -1.41 21.15 -23.33
C ALA A 250 -1.53 20.54 -24.73
N GLY A 251 -2.56 20.97 -25.48
CA GLY A 251 -2.84 20.46 -26.82
C GLY A 251 -3.11 18.97 -26.93
N HIS A 252 -3.21 18.25 -25.79
CA HIS A 252 -3.30 16.77 -25.73
C HIS A 252 -2.19 16.09 -26.56
N HIS A 253 -1.00 16.70 -26.53
CA HIS A 253 0.15 16.32 -27.31
C HIS A 253 1.32 15.97 -26.39
N TRP A 254 1.85 14.76 -26.50
CA TRP A 254 3.01 14.31 -25.74
C TRP A 254 4.25 14.32 -26.61
N VAL A 255 5.33 14.87 -26.11
CA VAL A 255 6.62 14.94 -26.81
C VAL A 255 7.68 14.24 -25.98
N VAL A 256 8.25 13.17 -26.51
CA VAL A 256 9.41 12.49 -25.93
C VAL A 256 10.68 13.07 -26.51
N ARG A 257 11.37 13.88 -25.71
CA ARG A 257 12.55 14.64 -26.14
C ARG A 257 13.67 14.61 -25.12
N ARG A 258 14.82 15.11 -25.50
CA ARG A 258 15.86 15.47 -24.54
C ARG A 258 15.53 16.80 -23.87
N ALA A 259 15.99 16.96 -22.63
CA ALA A 259 15.85 18.24 -21.95
C ALA A 259 16.63 19.36 -22.67
N HIS A 260 16.14 20.58 -22.58
CA HIS A 260 16.85 21.75 -23.08
C HIS A 260 17.94 22.18 -22.09
N GLU A 261 18.93 22.91 -22.60
CA GLU A 261 19.96 23.48 -21.73
C GLU A 261 19.32 24.52 -20.77
N GLY A 262 19.60 24.39 -19.49
CA GLY A 262 19.02 25.24 -18.43
C GLY A 262 17.58 24.93 -18.07
N GLU A 263 17.03 23.81 -18.56
CA GLU A 263 15.68 23.38 -18.18
C GLU A 263 15.65 22.87 -16.74
N HIS A 264 14.57 23.17 -16.04
CA HIS A 264 14.32 22.75 -14.67
C HIS A 264 12.99 22.01 -14.57
N LEU A 265 12.94 20.99 -13.73
CA LEU A 265 11.74 20.22 -13.43
C LEU A 265 11.53 20.13 -11.93
N LYS A 266 10.36 20.56 -11.47
CA LYS A 266 9.93 20.29 -10.10
C LYS A 266 9.35 18.88 -10.01
N THR A 267 10.07 17.99 -9.33
CA THR A 267 9.67 16.60 -9.16
C THR A 267 8.57 16.42 -8.09
N LEU A 268 7.91 15.25 -8.05
CA LEU A 268 6.80 14.97 -7.13
C LEU A 268 7.18 15.04 -5.63
N ASP A 269 8.47 14.91 -5.31
CA ASP A 269 9.02 15.15 -3.97
C ASP A 269 9.22 16.66 -3.64
N GLY A 270 8.80 17.54 -4.56
CA GLY A 270 8.84 18.99 -4.42
C GLY A 270 10.21 19.61 -4.69
N GLN A 271 11.24 18.83 -5.07
CA GLN A 271 12.57 19.33 -5.37
C GLN A 271 12.63 19.92 -6.78
N ASP A 272 13.29 21.06 -6.92
CA ASP A 272 13.63 21.66 -8.21
C ASP A 272 14.94 21.04 -8.72
N ARG A 273 14.88 20.38 -9.88
CA ARG A 273 16.03 19.68 -10.45
C ARG A 273 16.45 20.33 -11.76
N ALA A 274 17.68 20.79 -11.83
CA ALA A 274 18.28 21.20 -13.09
C ALA A 274 18.52 19.96 -13.97
N LEU A 275 18.05 20.03 -15.21
CA LEU A 275 18.17 18.95 -16.17
C LEU A 275 19.39 19.18 -17.08
N SER A 276 20.07 18.09 -17.43
CA SER A 276 21.12 18.12 -18.48
C SER A 276 20.53 17.74 -19.83
N PRO A 277 21.09 18.21 -20.96
CA PRO A 277 20.61 17.87 -22.30
C PRO A 277 20.69 16.37 -22.64
N GLU A 278 21.33 15.55 -21.81
CA GLU A 278 21.36 14.09 -21.96
C GLU A 278 20.12 13.41 -21.34
N MET A 279 19.42 14.10 -20.45
CA MET A 279 18.22 13.57 -19.80
C MET A 279 17.05 13.56 -20.78
N ILE A 280 16.19 12.55 -20.67
CA ILE A 280 14.96 12.42 -21.45
C ILE A 280 13.82 12.94 -20.60
N VAL A 281 12.94 13.72 -21.23
CA VAL A 281 11.72 14.23 -20.65
C VAL A 281 10.54 13.87 -21.55
N ILE A 282 9.36 13.80 -20.92
CA ILE A 282 8.09 13.71 -21.59
C ILE A 282 7.38 15.03 -21.30
N GLY A 283 7.24 15.84 -22.32
CA GLY A 283 6.59 17.15 -22.26
C GLY A 283 5.25 17.15 -22.97
N ASP A 284 4.61 18.30 -22.97
CA ASP A 284 3.29 18.57 -23.54
C ASP A 284 3.29 19.86 -24.41
N GLU A 285 4.27 20.02 -25.24
CA GLU A 285 4.45 21.20 -26.12
C GLU A 285 3.78 21.07 -27.48
#